data_2f4b5aa880b973a77613f4acf71973b0
#
_entry.id   2f4b5aa880b973a77613f4acf71973b0
#
_cell.length_a   1.000
_cell.length_b   1.000
_cell.length_c   1.000
_cell.angle_alpha   90.00
_cell.angle_beta   90.00
_cell.angle_gamma   90.00
#
_symmetry.space_group_name_H-M   'P 1'
#
loop_
_entity.id
_entity.type
_entity.pdbx_description
1 polymer ?
#
loop_
_entity_poly.entity_id
_entity_poly.type
_entity_poly.pdbx_seq_one_letter_code
_entity_poly.pdbx_strand_id
1 'polypeptide(L)'
;NPWGTSMIVELPLYGDYPSQPHSSLLNAGVGNTTGGLVDGPVYRTIFESLRGVNMTGIPGTPGQDYERFQPDLMVYHDAIHDYSTNEPTMDGTACLTYYLSAMQKDGMKQAGIPNDKNVYVDGGIIRTDPSKKQITLVFTAADKADGADAIISTLKKHGIKGGFFFTGEFYELYPDVVKRLLDEGHFVGSHSYGHLLYMPWEDRDSLLVTREEFENDMMKSYETLHKASIEYKDAPVYIPPYEYYNKEISAWAKNMGIQVINYTPGTMSNADYTTPDMGQKYRSSKFIYDKIMEVEKKEGLNGHLMLMHFGTDDRRTDKFYNGYLDKMIKTLKRKGYTFVPVREAVGI
;
A
#
# COMPACT_ATOMS: atom_id res chain seq x y z
N ASN A 1 18.59 -5.44 19.72
CA ASN A 1 20.01 -5.38 19.47
C ASN A 1 20.71 -6.62 20.08
N PRO A 2 21.23 -7.57 19.28
CA PRO A 2 22.02 -8.65 19.83
C PRO A 2 23.36 -8.12 20.35
N TRP A 3 23.81 -8.68 21.45
CA TRP A 3 25.13 -8.41 22.01
C TRP A 3 25.33 -6.98 22.49
N GLY A 4 24.29 -6.36 22.95
CA GLY A 4 24.41 -5.04 23.53
C GLY A 4 24.88 -3.98 22.57
N THR A 5 24.46 -4.05 21.35
CA THR A 5 24.81 -3.05 20.37
C THR A 5 23.59 -2.22 20.03
N SER A 6 23.77 -0.95 19.75
CA SER A 6 22.69 -0.12 19.27
C SER A 6 22.10 -0.71 18.00
N MET A 7 20.80 -0.79 17.94
CA MET A 7 20.11 -1.44 16.85
C MET A 7 19.52 -0.52 15.85
N ILE A 8 19.73 0.74 16.00
CA ILE A 8 19.32 1.69 14.98
C ILE A 8 20.35 1.61 13.86
N VAL A 9 20.26 0.57 13.05
CA VAL A 9 21.07 0.42 11.83
C VAL A 9 20.49 1.22 10.69
N GLU A 10 19.15 1.45 10.72
CA GLU A 10 18.45 2.36 9.83
C GLU A 10 17.66 3.33 10.70
N LEU A 11 17.82 4.62 10.44
CA LEU A 11 17.08 5.64 11.20
C LEU A 11 15.61 5.55 10.80
N PRO A 12 14.67 5.54 11.77
CA PRO A 12 13.27 5.72 11.47
C PRO A 12 13.04 7.02 10.68
N LEU A 13 12.06 7.02 9.78
CA LEU A 13 11.74 8.16 8.93
C LEU A 13 11.33 9.42 9.71
N TYR A 14 10.92 9.26 10.97
CA TYR A 14 10.43 10.33 11.82
C TYR A 14 11.05 10.25 13.21
N GLY A 15 11.51 11.39 13.71
CA GLY A 15 12.04 11.53 15.06
C GLY A 15 13.47 12.07 15.09
N ASP A 16 13.91 12.43 16.28
CA ASP A 16 15.28 12.89 16.55
C ASP A 16 16.09 11.72 17.14
N TYR A 17 16.83 11.02 16.29
CA TYR A 17 17.62 9.85 16.64
C TYR A 17 19.11 10.11 16.47
N PRO A 18 20.00 9.37 17.17
CA PRO A 18 21.43 9.45 16.96
C PRO A 18 21.78 9.15 15.50
N SER A 19 22.60 9.99 14.89
CA SER A 19 23.02 9.84 13.49
C SER A 19 24.02 8.68 13.27
N GLN A 20 24.58 8.16 14.36
CA GLN A 20 25.49 7.02 14.33
C GLN A 20 25.07 6.01 15.39
N PRO A 21 24.52 4.86 14.99
CA PRO A 21 24.19 3.82 15.95
C PRO A 21 25.46 3.28 16.59
N HIS A 22 25.46 3.22 17.92
CA HIS A 22 26.52 2.65 18.68
C HIS A 22 26.41 1.14 18.70
N SER A 23 27.42 0.43 18.21
CA SER A 23 27.46 -1.03 18.18
C SER A 23 28.82 -1.59 18.44
N SER A 24 29.01 -2.19 19.61
CA SER A 24 30.28 -2.84 19.98
C SER A 24 30.62 -3.99 19.01
N LEU A 25 29.66 -4.73 18.51
CA LEU A 25 29.89 -5.82 17.56
C LEU A 25 30.22 -5.30 16.16
N LEU A 26 29.59 -4.25 15.69
CA LEU A 26 29.95 -3.62 14.42
C LEU A 26 31.34 -3.03 14.48
N ASN A 27 31.71 -2.40 15.60
CA ASN A 27 33.06 -1.90 15.83
C ASN A 27 34.12 -3.03 15.89
N ALA A 28 33.74 -4.22 16.32
CA ALA A 28 34.58 -5.41 16.31
C ALA A 28 34.61 -6.13 14.94
N GLY A 29 33.96 -5.59 13.91
CA GLY A 29 33.91 -6.20 12.57
C GLY A 29 32.95 -7.37 12.44
N VAL A 30 32.09 -7.60 13.42
CA VAL A 30 31.01 -8.60 13.31
C VAL A 30 29.86 -7.98 12.49
N GLY A 31 29.43 -8.67 11.48
CA GLY A 31 28.42 -8.18 10.53
C GLY A 31 27.06 -7.85 11.17
N ASN A 32 26.08 -7.61 10.34
CA ASN A 32 24.74 -7.20 10.74
C ASN A 32 24.15 -8.10 11.83
N THR A 33 23.75 -7.51 12.97
CA THR A 33 23.19 -8.19 14.13
C THR A 33 21.69 -7.91 14.31
N THR A 34 21.02 -7.53 13.25
CA THR A 34 19.59 -7.19 13.24
C THR A 34 18.73 -8.36 13.77
N GLY A 35 17.77 -8.02 14.62
CA GLY A 35 16.73 -8.95 15.08
C GLY A 35 16.95 -9.56 16.47
N GLY A 36 18.09 -9.31 17.11
CA GLY A 36 18.28 -9.69 18.51
C GLY A 36 17.63 -8.72 19.49
N LEU A 37 17.21 -9.19 20.63
CA LEU A 37 16.66 -8.38 21.72
C LEU A 37 17.60 -8.42 22.92
N VAL A 38 17.92 -7.25 23.46
CA VAL A 38 18.65 -7.08 24.73
C VAL A 38 17.69 -6.70 25.85
N ASP A 39 18.12 -6.78 27.10
CA ASP A 39 17.29 -6.48 28.28
C ASP A 39 16.67 -5.07 28.23
N GLY A 40 17.38 -4.10 27.71
CA GLY A 40 16.87 -2.75 27.56
C GLY A 40 17.03 -1.87 28.79
N PRO A 41 16.28 -0.76 28.89
CA PRO A 41 16.47 0.22 29.97
C PRO A 41 16.11 -0.36 31.35
N VAL A 42 16.96 -0.06 32.35
CA VAL A 42 16.72 -0.36 33.76
C VAL A 42 16.55 0.91 34.58
N TYR A 43 15.99 0.80 35.77
CA TYR A 43 15.95 1.93 36.69
C TYR A 43 17.38 2.43 37.02
N ARG A 44 17.57 3.74 37.02
CA ARG A 44 18.86 4.37 37.30
C ARG A 44 19.46 3.88 38.64
N THR A 45 18.63 3.72 39.67
CA THR A 45 19.05 3.23 40.99
C THR A 45 19.56 1.79 40.93
N ILE A 46 19.02 0.94 40.08
CA ILE A 46 19.50 -0.43 39.85
C ILE A 46 20.86 -0.35 39.13
N PHE A 47 20.96 0.42 38.06
CA PHE A 47 22.16 0.58 37.27
C PHE A 47 23.34 1.06 38.16
N GLU A 48 23.13 2.11 38.95
CA GLU A 48 24.13 2.68 39.85
C GLU A 48 24.53 1.73 40.99
N SER A 49 23.67 0.78 41.34
CA SER A 49 23.96 -0.21 42.40
C SER A 49 24.77 -1.43 41.91
N LEU A 50 24.88 -1.62 40.60
CA LEU A 50 25.56 -2.78 40.03
C LEU A 50 27.08 -2.62 40.12
N ARG A 51 27.71 -3.53 40.85
CA ARG A 51 29.17 -3.54 41.01
C ARG A 51 29.82 -4.05 39.74
N GLY A 52 30.77 -3.29 39.21
CA GLY A 52 31.55 -3.65 38.01
C GLY A 52 30.97 -3.15 36.69
N VAL A 53 29.78 -2.57 36.70
CA VAL A 53 29.26 -1.83 35.55
C VAL A 53 29.88 -0.42 35.59
N ASN A 54 30.77 -0.13 34.67
CA ASN A 54 31.43 1.15 34.61
C ASN A 54 30.86 2.03 33.53
N MET A 55 30.02 2.99 33.93
CA MET A 55 29.44 4.01 33.03
C MET A 55 30.50 4.91 32.38
N THR A 56 31.65 5.05 33.00
CA THR A 56 32.71 5.95 32.50
C THR A 56 33.46 5.40 31.30
N GLY A 57 33.06 4.26 30.88
CA GLY A 57 33.34 3.82 29.53
C GLY A 57 34.74 3.30 29.28
N ILE A 58 34.87 2.50 28.29
CA ILE A 58 36.08 2.22 27.57
C ILE A 58 36.52 3.52 26.91
N PRO A 59 37.76 3.99 27.08
CA PRO A 59 38.26 5.19 26.42
C PRO A 59 37.99 5.11 24.90
N GLY A 60 37.30 6.10 24.36
CA GLY A 60 36.95 6.17 22.96
C GLY A 60 35.57 5.57 22.58
N THR A 61 34.80 5.13 23.57
CA THR A 61 33.41 4.70 23.32
C THR A 61 32.50 5.94 23.34
N PRO A 62 31.70 6.18 22.28
CA PRO A 62 30.82 7.35 22.21
C PRO A 62 29.56 7.19 23.07
N GLY A 63 29.65 6.65 24.27
CA GLY A 63 28.51 6.48 25.18
C GLY A 63 27.92 7.79 25.71
N GLN A 64 28.67 8.89 25.59
CA GLN A 64 28.22 10.21 26.05
C GLN A 64 27.14 10.84 25.16
N ASP A 65 27.02 10.44 23.89
CA ASP A 65 26.03 10.99 22.97
C ASP A 65 24.60 10.56 23.30
N TYR A 66 24.45 9.49 24.07
CA TYR A 66 23.13 8.99 24.51
C TYR A 66 22.63 9.66 25.79
N GLU A 67 23.45 10.44 26.49
CA GLU A 67 23.05 11.04 27.77
C GLU A 67 21.80 11.93 27.62
N ARG A 68 21.67 12.64 26.53
CA ARG A 68 20.49 13.47 26.22
C ARG A 68 19.19 12.69 26.10
N PHE A 69 19.23 11.38 25.85
CA PHE A 69 18.07 10.50 25.73
C PHE A 69 17.78 9.72 27.00
N GLN A 70 18.59 9.89 28.04
CA GLN A 70 18.44 9.19 29.31
C GLN A 70 17.53 10.00 30.25
N PRO A 71 16.34 9.49 30.59
CA PRO A 71 15.52 10.12 31.62
C PRO A 71 16.14 9.92 33.01
N ASP A 72 15.79 10.77 33.97
CA ASP A 72 16.30 10.70 35.33
C ASP A 72 16.05 9.37 36.06
N LEU A 73 14.98 8.66 35.64
CA LEU A 73 14.54 7.42 36.29
C LEU A 73 15.11 6.15 35.64
N MET A 74 15.45 6.18 34.36
CA MET A 74 15.85 5.00 33.61
C MET A 74 17.15 5.23 32.85
N VAL A 75 17.93 4.18 32.69
CA VAL A 75 19.19 4.20 31.95
C VAL A 75 19.26 3.03 31.00
N TYR A 76 19.73 3.31 29.80
CA TYR A 76 20.18 2.34 28.82
C TYR A 76 21.59 2.68 28.39
N HIS A 77 22.50 1.72 28.50
CA HIS A 77 23.89 1.91 28.12
C HIS A 77 24.33 0.85 27.13
N ASP A 78 24.60 1.26 25.89
CA ASP A 78 24.95 0.38 24.79
C ASP A 78 26.48 0.06 24.81
N ALA A 79 26.93 -0.67 25.78
CA ALA A 79 28.31 -1.11 25.89
C ALA A 79 28.41 -2.61 26.15
N ILE A 80 29.37 -3.26 25.52
CA ILE A 80 29.60 -4.71 25.63
C ILE A 80 29.79 -5.21 27.06
N HIS A 81 30.21 -4.32 27.96
CA HIS A 81 30.44 -4.67 29.38
C HIS A 81 29.23 -4.39 30.27
N ASP A 82 28.19 -3.80 29.73
CA ASP A 82 26.96 -3.53 30.46
C ASP A 82 25.96 -4.65 30.28
N TYR A 83 26.08 -5.68 31.08
CA TYR A 83 25.12 -6.79 31.08
C TYR A 83 23.77 -6.39 31.65
N SER A 84 23.62 -5.26 32.32
CA SER A 84 22.36 -4.86 32.93
C SER A 84 21.35 -4.30 31.95
N THR A 85 21.82 -3.71 30.85
CA THR A 85 20.94 -3.14 29.81
C THR A 85 21.16 -3.80 28.47
N ASN A 86 22.27 -4.49 28.27
CA ASN A 86 22.79 -4.93 26.99
C ASN A 86 22.98 -6.44 26.88
N GLU A 87 22.61 -7.21 27.88
CA GLU A 87 22.69 -8.66 27.78
C GLU A 87 21.69 -9.20 26.79
N PRO A 88 22.11 -9.90 25.74
CA PRO A 88 21.17 -10.52 24.80
C PRO A 88 20.54 -11.73 25.47
N THR A 89 19.22 -11.70 25.59
CA THR A 89 18.46 -12.77 26.20
C THR A 89 17.76 -13.64 25.15
N MET A 90 17.88 -14.96 25.31
CA MET A 90 17.28 -15.92 24.39
C MET A 90 15.75 -15.94 24.55
N ASP A 91 15.26 -15.85 25.75
CA ASP A 91 13.84 -15.77 26.08
C ASP A 91 13.20 -14.47 25.59
N GLY A 92 13.85 -13.31 25.79
CA GLY A 92 13.42 -12.04 25.24
C GLY A 92 13.33 -12.06 23.71
N THR A 93 14.34 -12.60 23.03
CA THR A 93 14.35 -12.73 21.57
C THR A 93 13.24 -13.68 21.08
N ALA A 94 13.00 -14.80 21.77
CA ALA A 94 11.92 -15.73 21.46
C ALA A 94 10.54 -15.07 21.64
N CYS A 95 10.34 -14.33 22.75
CA CYS A 95 9.11 -13.59 22.98
C CYS A 95 8.85 -12.52 21.94
N LEU A 96 9.89 -11.78 21.52
CA LEU A 96 9.80 -10.80 20.44
C LEU A 96 9.40 -11.46 19.13
N THR A 97 10.03 -12.60 18.78
CA THR A 97 9.68 -13.37 17.57
C THR A 97 8.22 -13.79 17.57
N TYR A 98 7.73 -14.31 18.71
CA TYR A 98 6.31 -14.66 18.87
C TYR A 98 5.40 -13.44 18.73
N TYR A 99 5.75 -12.33 19.38
CA TYR A 99 4.98 -11.09 19.33
C TYR A 99 4.90 -10.52 17.91
N LEU A 100 6.03 -10.43 17.19
CA LEU A 100 6.06 -9.98 15.81
C LEU A 100 5.25 -10.91 14.87
N SER A 101 5.34 -12.22 15.09
CA SER A 101 4.53 -13.19 14.33
C SER A 101 3.04 -13.02 14.58
N ALA A 102 2.64 -12.73 15.83
CA ALA A 102 1.24 -12.44 16.17
C ALA A 102 0.76 -11.13 15.55
N MET A 103 1.60 -10.07 15.59
CA MET A 103 1.30 -8.79 14.92
C MET A 103 1.18 -8.96 13.40
N GLN A 104 2.08 -9.73 12.79
CA GLN A 104 2.00 -10.05 11.35
C GLN A 104 0.69 -10.77 11.03
N LYS A 105 0.31 -11.77 11.84
CA LYS A 105 -0.94 -12.49 11.67
C LYS A 105 -2.18 -11.59 11.80
N ASP A 106 -2.16 -10.65 12.76
CA ASP A 106 -3.25 -9.70 12.94
C ASP A 106 -3.26 -8.65 11.82
N GLY A 107 -2.10 -8.18 11.37
CA GLY A 107 -1.97 -7.34 10.19
C GLY A 107 -2.48 -8.04 8.93
N MET A 108 -2.15 -9.31 8.75
CA MET A 108 -2.67 -10.12 7.63
C MET A 108 -4.19 -10.32 7.71
N LYS A 109 -4.77 -10.42 8.91
CA LYS A 109 -6.22 -10.47 9.09
C LYS A 109 -6.88 -9.14 8.74
N GLN A 110 -6.24 -8.02 9.06
CA GLN A 110 -6.75 -6.69 8.71
C GLN A 110 -6.62 -6.39 7.22
N ALA A 111 -5.54 -6.82 6.58
CA ALA A 111 -5.24 -6.57 5.17
C ALA A 111 -5.91 -7.53 4.19
N GLY A 112 -6.56 -8.52 4.65
CA GLY A 112 -7.20 -9.49 3.78
C GLY A 112 -8.16 -10.31 4.57
N ILE A 113 -9.27 -9.74 4.97
CA ILE A 113 -10.41 -10.57 5.31
C ILE A 113 -10.86 -11.16 3.98
N PRO A 114 -10.60 -12.45 3.71
CA PRO A 114 -11.20 -13.06 2.55
C PRO A 114 -12.71 -12.98 2.79
N ASN A 115 -13.35 -12.06 2.11
CA ASN A 115 -14.75 -12.27 1.86
C ASN A 115 -14.77 -13.54 1.00
N ASP A 116 -15.18 -14.65 1.57
CA ASP A 116 -15.26 -15.97 0.93
C ASP A 116 -16.12 -15.96 -0.35
N LYS A 117 -16.86 -14.87 -0.57
CA LYS A 117 -17.68 -14.61 -1.76
C LYS A 117 -16.99 -13.82 -2.86
N ASN A 118 -15.83 -13.24 -2.60
CA ASN A 118 -15.05 -12.58 -3.64
C ASN A 118 -14.43 -13.60 -4.59
N VAL A 119 -14.27 -13.22 -5.86
CA VAL A 119 -13.58 -14.04 -6.87
C VAL A 119 -12.15 -13.58 -6.98
N TYR A 120 -11.24 -14.50 -6.84
CA TYR A 120 -9.79 -14.26 -6.86
C TYR A 120 -9.15 -14.85 -8.10
N VAL A 121 -8.19 -14.14 -8.67
CA VAL A 121 -7.24 -14.65 -9.66
C VAL A 121 -5.85 -14.25 -9.19
N ASP A 122 -4.94 -15.20 -9.14
CA ASP A 122 -3.54 -15.02 -8.70
C ASP A 122 -3.41 -14.25 -7.36
N GLY A 123 -4.38 -14.43 -6.43
CA GLY A 123 -4.38 -13.74 -5.13
C GLY A 123 -5.03 -12.35 -5.13
N GLY A 124 -5.32 -11.77 -6.28
CA GLY A 124 -6.04 -10.49 -6.40
C GLY A 124 -7.55 -10.68 -6.53
N ILE A 125 -8.33 -9.77 -5.92
CA ILE A 125 -9.79 -9.74 -6.07
C ILE A 125 -10.11 -9.12 -7.41
N ILE A 126 -10.74 -9.89 -8.30
CA ILE A 126 -11.18 -9.41 -9.62
C ILE A 126 -12.69 -9.21 -9.73
N ARG A 127 -13.43 -9.68 -8.75
CA ARG A 127 -14.89 -9.53 -8.66
C ARG A 127 -15.31 -9.68 -7.21
N THR A 128 -16.21 -8.85 -6.75
CA THR A 128 -16.80 -8.97 -5.41
C THR A 128 -17.95 -9.97 -5.42
N ASP A 129 -18.75 -10.06 -4.37
CA ASP A 129 -19.82 -11.05 -4.24
C ASP A 129 -20.73 -11.11 -5.50
N PRO A 130 -20.64 -12.17 -6.34
CA PRO A 130 -21.42 -12.26 -7.56
C PRO A 130 -22.91 -12.54 -7.34
N SER A 131 -23.32 -12.81 -6.11
CA SER A 131 -24.74 -12.96 -5.77
C SER A 131 -25.43 -11.61 -5.61
N LYS A 132 -24.69 -10.53 -5.42
CA LYS A 132 -25.21 -9.18 -5.18
C LYS A 132 -25.23 -8.37 -6.47
N LYS A 133 -26.37 -7.74 -6.73
CA LYS A 133 -26.55 -6.84 -7.89
C LYS A 133 -25.90 -5.47 -7.61
N GLN A 134 -24.59 -5.52 -7.33
CA GLN A 134 -23.75 -4.39 -6.95
C GLN A 134 -22.61 -4.21 -7.94
N ILE A 135 -22.19 -2.97 -8.17
CA ILE A 135 -21.05 -2.59 -9.01
C ILE A 135 -20.19 -1.61 -8.22
N THR A 136 -18.87 -1.75 -8.32
CA THR A 136 -17.93 -0.79 -7.76
C THR A 136 -17.18 -0.13 -8.91
N LEU A 137 -17.21 1.20 -8.95
CA LEU A 137 -16.44 1.99 -9.92
C LEU A 137 -15.07 2.27 -9.36
N VAL A 138 -14.04 1.92 -10.12
CA VAL A 138 -12.64 2.20 -9.79
C VAL A 138 -11.97 2.95 -10.95
N PHE A 139 -11.09 3.88 -10.59
CA PHE A 139 -10.40 4.75 -11.54
C PHE A 139 -8.91 4.72 -11.25
N THR A 140 -8.10 4.55 -12.29
CA THR A 140 -6.64 4.61 -12.22
C THR A 140 -6.10 5.83 -12.95
N ALA A 141 -4.98 6.37 -12.50
CA ALA A 141 -4.21 7.36 -13.25
C ALA A 141 -2.74 7.32 -12.88
N ALA A 142 -1.89 7.56 -13.88
CA ALA A 142 -0.45 7.75 -13.69
C ALA A 142 -0.11 9.25 -13.58
N ASP A 143 -0.40 10.03 -14.61
CA ASP A 143 0.02 11.44 -14.75
C ASP A 143 -1.06 12.36 -15.34
N LYS A 144 -2.28 11.88 -15.58
CA LYS A 144 -3.36 12.60 -16.23
C LYS A 144 -4.58 12.75 -15.34
N ALA A 145 -5.10 13.97 -15.25
CA ALA A 145 -6.28 14.32 -14.45
C ALA A 145 -7.38 15.04 -15.26
N ASP A 146 -7.35 14.95 -16.59
CA ASP A 146 -8.28 15.66 -17.48
C ASP A 146 -9.76 15.23 -17.32
N GLY A 147 -10.01 14.05 -16.74
CA GLY A 147 -11.34 13.57 -16.39
C GLY A 147 -11.87 14.02 -15.02
N ALA A 148 -11.05 14.69 -14.19
CA ALA A 148 -11.36 14.99 -12.80
C ALA A 148 -12.74 15.64 -12.61
N ASP A 149 -13.00 16.76 -13.26
CA ASP A 149 -14.27 17.49 -13.09
C ASP A 149 -15.47 16.69 -13.60
N ALA A 150 -15.35 16.02 -14.75
CA ALA A 150 -16.41 15.25 -15.33
C ALA A 150 -16.78 14.02 -14.49
N ILE A 151 -15.77 13.31 -13.99
CA ILE A 151 -15.95 12.10 -13.17
C ILE A 151 -16.53 12.49 -11.81
N ILE A 152 -15.90 13.42 -11.09
CA ILE A 152 -16.34 13.81 -9.74
C ILE A 152 -17.77 14.38 -9.78
N SER A 153 -18.06 15.28 -10.72
CA SER A 153 -19.41 15.83 -10.85
C SER A 153 -20.47 14.77 -11.22
N THR A 154 -20.11 13.82 -12.06
CA THR A 154 -21.00 12.72 -12.42
C THR A 154 -21.27 11.80 -11.22
N LEU A 155 -20.23 11.41 -10.48
CA LEU A 155 -20.41 10.58 -9.28
C LEU A 155 -21.24 11.30 -8.22
N LYS A 156 -20.97 12.58 -7.98
CA LYS A 156 -21.73 13.43 -7.05
C LYS A 156 -23.20 13.51 -7.43
N LYS A 157 -23.49 13.76 -8.70
CA LYS A 157 -24.87 13.80 -9.26
C LYS A 157 -25.64 12.52 -8.98
N HIS A 158 -24.96 11.39 -8.98
CA HIS A 158 -25.58 10.09 -8.75
C HIS A 158 -25.49 9.60 -7.31
N GLY A 159 -24.85 10.32 -6.41
CA GLY A 159 -24.64 9.92 -5.02
C GLY A 159 -23.75 8.67 -4.90
N ILE A 160 -22.76 8.51 -5.79
CA ILE A 160 -21.86 7.36 -5.84
C ILE A 160 -20.50 7.74 -5.26
N LYS A 161 -19.92 6.85 -4.45
CA LYS A 161 -18.54 6.94 -4.02
C LYS A 161 -17.70 5.93 -4.81
N GLY A 162 -16.77 6.44 -5.61
CA GLY A 162 -15.82 5.64 -6.38
C GLY A 162 -14.53 5.36 -5.61
N GLY A 163 -13.72 4.44 -6.14
CA GLY A 163 -12.33 4.20 -5.73
C GLY A 163 -11.36 4.80 -6.72
N PHE A 164 -10.35 5.51 -6.23
CA PHE A 164 -9.35 6.17 -7.05
C PHE A 164 -7.98 5.66 -6.65
N PHE A 165 -7.23 5.17 -7.63
CA PHE A 165 -5.93 4.54 -7.41
C PHE A 165 -4.89 5.24 -8.28
N PHE A 166 -3.97 5.94 -7.63
CA PHE A 166 -3.05 6.82 -8.32
C PHE A 166 -1.60 6.44 -8.07
N THR A 167 -0.73 6.78 -9.00
CA THR A 167 0.71 6.67 -8.84
C THR A 167 1.25 7.76 -7.92
N GLY A 168 2.49 7.57 -7.43
CA GLY A 168 3.18 8.61 -6.66
C GLY A 168 3.28 9.93 -7.41
N GLU A 169 3.57 9.88 -8.71
CA GLU A 169 3.64 11.07 -9.57
C GLU A 169 2.31 11.84 -9.61
N PHE A 170 1.19 11.13 -9.70
CA PHE A 170 -0.13 11.78 -9.69
C PHE A 170 -0.38 12.56 -8.41
N TYR A 171 -0.03 11.98 -7.25
CA TYR A 171 -0.19 12.66 -5.96
C TYR A 171 0.62 13.95 -5.87
N GLU A 172 1.81 13.96 -6.47
CA GLU A 172 2.70 15.12 -6.50
C GLU A 172 2.19 16.21 -7.46
N LEU A 173 1.67 15.80 -8.61
CA LEU A 173 1.17 16.73 -9.64
C LEU A 173 -0.20 17.35 -9.30
N TYR A 174 -1.08 16.59 -8.62
CA TYR A 174 -2.47 16.98 -8.43
C TYR A 174 -2.97 16.88 -6.99
N PRO A 175 -2.25 17.46 -5.99
CA PRO A 175 -2.64 17.36 -4.59
C PRO A 175 -4.04 17.93 -4.30
N ASP A 176 -4.44 19.00 -4.99
CA ASP A 176 -5.77 19.60 -4.85
C ASP A 176 -6.90 18.69 -5.35
N VAL A 177 -6.64 17.92 -6.41
CA VAL A 177 -7.60 16.95 -6.92
C VAL A 177 -7.75 15.79 -5.93
N VAL A 178 -6.65 15.30 -5.36
CA VAL A 178 -6.65 14.26 -4.32
C VAL A 178 -7.44 14.74 -3.10
N LYS A 179 -7.15 15.95 -2.63
CA LYS A 179 -7.89 16.56 -1.51
C LYS A 179 -9.38 16.65 -1.79
N ARG A 180 -9.78 17.08 -2.98
CA ARG A 180 -11.19 17.17 -3.38
C ARG A 180 -11.88 15.82 -3.36
N LEU A 181 -11.21 14.76 -3.82
CA LEU A 181 -11.74 13.40 -3.78
C LEU A 181 -11.98 12.91 -2.35
N LEU A 182 -11.04 13.19 -1.44
CA LEU A 182 -11.17 12.89 -0.01
C LEU A 182 -12.30 13.67 0.64
N ASP A 183 -12.40 14.98 0.40
CA ASP A 183 -13.45 15.84 0.92
C ASP A 183 -14.85 15.39 0.43
N GLU A 184 -14.96 14.87 -0.77
CA GLU A 184 -16.19 14.29 -1.32
C GLU A 184 -16.46 12.84 -0.80
N GLY A 185 -15.56 12.29 0.05
CA GLY A 185 -15.70 10.97 0.68
C GLY A 185 -15.51 9.78 -0.27
N HIS A 186 -14.69 9.94 -1.30
CA HIS A 186 -14.26 8.85 -2.16
C HIS A 186 -13.15 8.03 -1.50
N PHE A 187 -12.98 6.79 -1.94
CA PHE A 187 -11.82 5.99 -1.59
C PHE A 187 -10.64 6.42 -2.47
N VAL A 188 -9.49 6.68 -1.85
CA VAL A 188 -8.25 7.00 -2.57
C VAL A 188 -7.16 6.06 -2.09
N GLY A 189 -6.42 5.44 -3.02
CA GLY A 189 -5.43 4.41 -2.74
C GLY A 189 -4.29 4.37 -3.75
N SER A 190 -3.45 3.34 -3.66
CA SER A 190 -2.22 3.20 -4.42
C SER A 190 -2.43 2.54 -5.79
N HIS A 191 -1.73 3.09 -6.81
CA HIS A 191 -1.45 2.45 -8.10
C HIS A 191 0.07 2.25 -8.27
N SER A 192 0.78 1.92 -7.18
CA SER A 192 2.23 1.94 -6.98
C SER A 192 2.81 3.39 -6.98
N TYR A 193 4.11 3.53 -6.75
CA TYR A 193 4.76 4.84 -6.87
C TYR A 193 5.20 5.11 -8.31
N GLY A 194 6.04 4.23 -8.86
CA GLY A 194 6.72 4.43 -10.14
C GLY A 194 6.06 3.77 -11.35
N HIS A 195 4.87 3.20 -11.20
CA HIS A 195 4.15 2.51 -12.28
C HIS A 195 5.00 1.44 -13.00
N LEU A 196 5.75 0.64 -12.23
CA LEU A 196 6.66 -0.35 -12.76
C LEU A 196 5.92 -1.49 -13.46
N LEU A 197 6.45 -1.94 -14.60
CA LEU A 197 6.00 -3.19 -15.21
C LEU A 197 6.64 -4.36 -14.47
N TYR A 198 5.83 -5.17 -13.79
CA TYR A 198 6.34 -6.24 -12.93
C TYR A 198 6.77 -7.50 -13.69
N MET A 199 6.15 -7.78 -14.83
CA MET A 199 6.43 -8.95 -15.66
C MET A 199 6.47 -8.58 -17.14
N PRO A 200 7.24 -9.33 -17.97
CA PRO A 200 7.15 -9.20 -19.42
C PRO A 200 5.72 -9.52 -19.92
N TRP A 201 5.31 -8.88 -21.00
CA TRP A 201 3.99 -9.13 -21.58
C TRP A 201 3.82 -10.55 -22.12
N GLU A 202 4.92 -11.14 -22.56
CA GLU A 202 4.97 -12.46 -23.18
C GLU A 202 5.11 -13.60 -22.17
N ASP A 203 5.56 -13.29 -20.95
CA ASP A 203 5.84 -14.30 -19.93
C ASP A 203 5.44 -13.79 -18.54
N ARG A 204 4.29 -14.23 -18.08
CA ARG A 204 3.72 -13.81 -16.79
C ARG A 204 4.40 -14.47 -15.58
N ASP A 205 5.13 -15.55 -15.81
CA ASP A 205 5.81 -16.29 -14.74
C ASP A 205 7.21 -15.73 -14.44
N SER A 206 7.77 -14.93 -15.35
CA SER A 206 9.01 -14.18 -15.14
C SER A 206 8.77 -12.84 -14.46
N LEU A 207 9.77 -12.37 -13.71
CA LEU A 207 9.71 -11.06 -13.04
C LEU A 207 10.73 -10.09 -13.65
N LEU A 208 10.33 -8.85 -13.82
CA LEU A 208 11.19 -7.71 -14.22
C LEU A 208 11.65 -6.91 -13.01
N VAL A 209 11.11 -7.20 -11.84
CA VAL A 209 11.44 -6.52 -10.58
C VAL A 209 11.81 -7.57 -9.53
N THR A 210 12.72 -7.21 -8.66
CA THR A 210 13.00 -7.96 -7.43
C THR A 210 11.95 -7.66 -6.38
N ARG A 211 11.87 -8.50 -5.35
CA ARG A 211 11.00 -8.25 -4.21
C ARG A 211 11.33 -6.94 -3.51
N GLU A 212 12.60 -6.64 -3.36
CA GLU A 212 13.08 -5.40 -2.73
C GLU A 212 12.65 -4.17 -3.54
N GLU A 213 12.78 -4.19 -4.87
CA GLU A 213 12.32 -3.10 -5.73
C GLU A 213 10.81 -2.89 -5.63
N PHE A 214 10.03 -3.98 -5.60
CA PHE A 214 8.59 -3.91 -5.41
C PHE A 214 8.23 -3.31 -4.04
N GLU A 215 8.81 -3.83 -2.95
CA GLU A 215 8.53 -3.37 -1.59
C GLU A 215 8.92 -1.89 -1.40
N ASN A 216 10.07 -1.48 -1.95
CA ASN A 216 10.52 -0.08 -1.91
C ASN A 216 9.59 0.86 -2.69
N ASP A 217 9.14 0.45 -3.88
CA ASP A 217 8.16 1.22 -4.67
C ASP A 217 6.83 1.37 -3.92
N MET A 218 6.34 0.29 -3.32
CA MET A 218 5.11 0.32 -2.53
C MET A 218 5.26 1.16 -1.26
N MET A 219 6.35 1.06 -0.52
CA MET A 219 6.61 1.91 0.66
C MET A 219 6.59 3.39 0.26
N LYS A 220 7.29 3.75 -0.82
CA LYS A 220 7.31 5.12 -1.32
C LYS A 220 5.92 5.61 -1.75
N SER A 221 5.11 4.73 -2.33
CA SER A 221 3.70 5.04 -2.63
C SER A 221 2.93 5.37 -1.35
N TYR A 222 3.05 4.56 -0.31
CA TYR A 222 2.34 4.80 0.95
C TYR A 222 2.85 6.01 1.73
N GLU A 223 4.13 6.34 1.62
CA GLU A 223 4.65 7.62 2.12
C GLU A 223 3.98 8.82 1.43
N THR A 224 3.76 8.70 0.13
CA THR A 224 3.08 9.73 -0.65
C THR A 224 1.60 9.84 -0.27
N LEU A 225 0.92 8.71 -0.04
CA LEU A 225 -0.44 8.68 0.49
C LEU A 225 -0.51 9.35 1.88
N HIS A 226 0.44 9.05 2.77
CA HIS A 226 0.51 9.66 4.10
C HIS A 226 0.65 11.20 4.03
N LYS A 227 1.48 11.72 3.13
CA LYS A 227 1.58 13.17 2.87
C LYS A 227 0.24 13.77 2.43
N ALA A 228 -0.60 13.00 1.75
CA ALA A 228 -1.96 13.37 1.38
C ALA A 228 -3.00 13.08 2.48
N SER A 229 -2.56 12.79 3.71
CA SER A 229 -3.41 12.46 4.88
C SER A 229 -4.21 11.16 4.72
N ILE A 230 -3.68 10.20 3.99
CA ILE A 230 -4.25 8.86 3.84
C ILE A 230 -3.35 7.90 4.62
N GLU A 231 -3.85 7.37 5.73
CA GLU A 231 -3.12 6.42 6.53
C GLU A 231 -3.12 5.03 5.88
N TYR A 232 -2.08 4.25 6.13
CA TYR A 232 -1.93 2.89 5.59
C TYR A 232 -3.18 2.01 5.84
N LYS A 233 -3.70 2.04 7.08
CA LYS A 233 -4.91 1.31 7.47
C LYS A 233 -6.17 1.74 6.71
N ASP A 234 -6.14 2.94 6.14
CA ASP A 234 -7.27 3.51 5.42
C ASP A 234 -7.27 3.14 3.93
N ALA A 235 -6.15 2.64 3.40
CA ALA A 235 -6.02 2.23 2.00
C ALA A 235 -5.28 0.88 1.87
N PRO A 236 -5.75 -0.22 2.52
CA PRO A 236 -5.06 -1.52 2.52
C PRO A 236 -5.27 -2.32 1.23
N VAL A 237 -5.62 -1.67 0.14
CA VAL A 237 -5.80 -2.27 -1.18
C VAL A 237 -5.13 -1.42 -2.25
N TYR A 238 -4.60 -2.05 -3.29
CA TYR A 238 -4.07 -1.34 -4.44
C TYR A 238 -4.44 -2.02 -5.76
N ILE A 239 -4.40 -1.25 -6.85
CA ILE A 239 -4.48 -1.76 -8.21
C ILE A 239 -3.07 -1.78 -8.80
N PRO A 240 -2.57 -2.94 -9.29
CA PRO A 240 -1.25 -3.02 -9.89
C PRO A 240 -1.12 -2.16 -11.16
N PRO A 241 0.06 -1.58 -11.44
CA PRO A 241 0.35 -0.94 -12.72
C PRO A 241 -0.05 -1.83 -13.90
N TYR A 242 -0.62 -1.22 -14.92
CA TYR A 242 -1.13 -1.91 -16.12
C TYR A 242 -2.20 -2.96 -15.82
N GLU A 243 -2.76 -2.99 -14.60
CA GLU A 243 -3.70 -4.04 -14.14
C GLU A 243 -3.09 -5.46 -14.30
N TYR A 244 -1.75 -5.54 -14.28
CA TYR A 244 -0.99 -6.73 -14.62
C TYR A 244 -0.13 -7.19 -13.44
N TYR A 245 -0.39 -8.41 -12.96
CA TYR A 245 0.26 -9.01 -11.79
C TYR A 245 0.20 -10.54 -11.89
N ASN A 246 0.98 -11.23 -11.07
CA ASN A 246 0.95 -12.68 -10.91
C ASN A 246 0.82 -13.07 -9.42
N LYS A 247 0.88 -14.36 -9.14
CA LYS A 247 0.76 -14.89 -7.77
C LYS A 247 1.87 -14.38 -6.84
N GLU A 248 3.07 -14.18 -7.37
CA GLU A 248 4.22 -13.75 -6.59
C GLU A 248 4.09 -12.29 -6.17
N ILE A 249 3.73 -11.41 -7.08
CA ILE A 249 3.42 -10.00 -6.79
C ILE A 249 2.29 -9.87 -5.76
N SER A 250 1.23 -10.66 -5.91
CA SER A 250 0.13 -10.68 -4.93
C SER A 250 0.58 -11.17 -3.56
N ALA A 251 1.48 -12.16 -3.52
CA ALA A 251 2.01 -12.66 -2.25
C ALA A 251 2.91 -11.62 -1.56
N TRP A 252 3.73 -10.88 -2.32
CA TRP A 252 4.54 -9.81 -1.77
C TRP A 252 3.68 -8.67 -1.22
N ALA A 253 2.68 -8.23 -1.98
CA ALA A 253 1.72 -7.24 -1.50
C ALA A 253 1.01 -7.70 -0.21
N LYS A 254 0.55 -8.95 -0.18
CA LYS A 254 -0.11 -9.53 1.00
C LYS A 254 0.82 -9.59 2.22
N ASN A 255 2.11 -9.87 2.03
CA ASN A 255 3.09 -9.85 3.11
C ASN A 255 3.28 -8.44 3.69
N MET A 256 3.09 -7.41 2.88
CA MET A 256 3.03 -6.01 3.34
C MET A 256 1.67 -5.63 3.93
N GLY A 257 0.69 -6.54 3.99
CA GLY A 257 -0.66 -6.25 4.47
C GLY A 257 -1.57 -5.58 3.43
N ILE A 258 -1.21 -5.61 2.15
CA ILE A 258 -1.93 -4.95 1.06
C ILE A 258 -2.63 -6.01 0.22
N GLN A 259 -3.93 -5.85 -0.02
CA GLN A 259 -4.69 -6.72 -0.91
C GLN A 259 -4.68 -6.16 -2.34
N VAL A 260 -4.26 -6.99 -3.29
CA VAL A 260 -4.44 -6.68 -4.71
C VAL A 260 -5.92 -6.72 -5.06
N ILE A 261 -6.40 -5.68 -5.72
CA ILE A 261 -7.70 -5.68 -6.42
C ILE A 261 -7.48 -5.37 -7.89
N ASN A 262 -8.39 -5.83 -8.74
CA ASN A 262 -8.32 -5.57 -10.17
C ASN A 262 -9.72 -5.53 -10.77
N TYR A 263 -9.84 -5.10 -12.01
CA TYR A 263 -11.14 -5.05 -12.69
C TYR A 263 -11.67 -6.45 -13.00
N THR A 264 -13.00 -6.55 -13.11
CA THR A 264 -13.65 -7.75 -13.61
C THR A 264 -13.54 -7.81 -15.13
N PRO A 265 -12.89 -8.83 -15.71
CA PRO A 265 -12.74 -8.95 -17.16
C PRO A 265 -14.09 -9.04 -17.93
N GLY A 266 -14.04 -8.73 -19.23
CA GLY A 266 -15.15 -8.95 -20.17
C GLY A 266 -15.83 -7.68 -20.67
N THR A 267 -15.96 -6.64 -19.84
CA THR A 267 -16.65 -5.39 -20.18
C THR A 267 -15.83 -4.44 -21.06
N MET A 268 -14.53 -4.60 -21.10
CA MET A 268 -13.59 -3.67 -21.74
C MET A 268 -13.70 -2.23 -21.22
N SER A 269 -14.23 -2.02 -20.02
CA SER A 269 -14.33 -0.68 -19.42
C SER A 269 -12.98 0.01 -19.27
N ASN A 270 -11.93 -0.79 -18.98
CA ASN A 270 -10.55 -0.36 -18.89
C ASN A 270 -9.89 -0.01 -20.24
N ALA A 271 -10.55 -0.24 -21.39
CA ALA A 271 -9.98 0.08 -22.70
C ALA A 271 -10.16 1.56 -23.09
N ASP A 272 -10.66 2.38 -22.19
CA ASP A 272 -10.86 3.82 -22.39
C ASP A 272 -9.56 4.65 -22.46
N TYR A 273 -8.39 4.02 -22.20
CA TYR A 273 -7.08 4.62 -22.46
C TYR A 273 -6.67 4.59 -23.95
N THR A 274 -7.30 3.71 -24.76
CA THR A 274 -6.89 3.51 -26.15
C THR A 274 -7.18 4.72 -27.03
N THR A 275 -6.29 4.99 -27.99
CA THR A 275 -6.37 6.16 -28.88
C THR A 275 -6.61 5.75 -30.32
N PRO A 276 -7.19 6.61 -31.18
CA PRO A 276 -7.50 6.28 -32.58
C PRO A 276 -6.31 5.78 -33.41
N ASP A 277 -5.11 6.26 -33.12
CA ASP A 277 -3.87 5.85 -33.80
C ASP A 277 -3.44 4.42 -33.46
N MET A 278 -3.99 3.79 -32.43
CA MET A 278 -3.79 2.37 -32.12
C MET A 278 -4.53 1.42 -33.09
N GLY A 279 -5.24 1.96 -34.07
CA GLY A 279 -5.89 1.17 -35.11
C GLY A 279 -6.88 0.15 -34.56
N GLN A 280 -6.66 -1.14 -34.82
CA GLN A 280 -7.58 -2.21 -34.40
C GLN A 280 -7.67 -2.39 -32.88
N LYS A 281 -6.74 -1.87 -32.10
CA LYS A 281 -6.78 -1.89 -30.63
C LYS A 281 -7.66 -0.79 -30.05
N TYR A 282 -7.95 0.25 -30.81
CA TYR A 282 -8.80 1.35 -30.36
C TYR A 282 -10.21 0.89 -30.03
N ARG A 283 -10.72 1.37 -28.89
CA ARG A 283 -12.11 1.13 -28.44
C ARG A 283 -12.77 2.48 -28.18
N SER A 284 -13.70 2.87 -29.06
CA SER A 284 -14.46 4.10 -28.86
C SER A 284 -15.32 4.04 -27.60
N SER A 285 -15.67 5.18 -27.04
CA SER A 285 -16.53 5.26 -25.85
C SER A 285 -17.91 4.62 -26.12
N LYS A 286 -18.41 4.72 -27.36
CA LYS A 286 -19.62 4.00 -27.77
C LYS A 286 -19.42 2.49 -27.74
N PHE A 287 -18.31 2.00 -28.29
CA PHE A 287 -17.98 0.57 -28.28
C PHE A 287 -17.91 0.01 -26.86
N ILE A 288 -17.20 0.72 -25.96
CA ILE A 288 -17.07 0.32 -24.54
C ILE A 288 -18.44 0.26 -23.88
N TYR A 289 -19.27 1.28 -24.06
CA TYR A 289 -20.64 1.30 -23.53
C TYR A 289 -21.47 0.13 -24.04
N ASP A 290 -21.46 -0.12 -25.35
CA ASP A 290 -22.21 -1.21 -25.95
C ASP A 290 -21.74 -2.58 -25.45
N LYS A 291 -20.43 -2.74 -25.26
CA LYS A 291 -19.82 -3.96 -24.69
C LYS A 291 -20.22 -4.20 -23.24
N ILE A 292 -20.23 -3.16 -22.41
CA ILE A 292 -20.74 -3.24 -21.04
C ILE A 292 -22.21 -3.71 -21.04
N MET A 293 -23.06 -3.16 -21.93
CA MET A 293 -24.46 -3.53 -22.01
C MET A 293 -24.67 -4.94 -22.59
N GLU A 294 -23.79 -5.38 -23.48
CA GLU A 294 -23.77 -6.75 -24.01
C GLU A 294 -23.52 -7.76 -22.90
N VAL A 295 -22.44 -7.53 -22.10
CA VAL A 295 -22.09 -8.39 -20.97
C VAL A 295 -23.19 -8.39 -19.92
N GLU A 296 -23.75 -7.22 -19.62
CA GLU A 296 -24.87 -7.11 -18.68
C GLU A 296 -26.07 -7.95 -19.11
N LYS A 297 -26.43 -7.93 -20.40
CA LYS A 297 -27.54 -8.70 -20.92
C LYS A 297 -27.29 -10.21 -20.92
N LYS A 298 -26.03 -10.62 -21.14
CA LYS A 298 -25.65 -12.04 -21.29
C LYS A 298 -25.50 -12.74 -19.95
N GLU A 299 -24.80 -12.11 -18.99
CA GLU A 299 -24.36 -12.75 -17.75
C GLU A 299 -24.53 -11.88 -16.49
N GLY A 300 -24.96 -10.62 -16.68
CA GLY A 300 -25.08 -9.66 -15.59
C GLY A 300 -23.73 -9.09 -15.13
N LEU A 301 -23.81 -8.02 -14.35
CA LEU A 301 -22.63 -7.32 -13.80
C LEU A 301 -22.57 -7.39 -12.26
N ASN A 302 -23.17 -8.42 -11.67
CA ASN A 302 -23.16 -8.58 -10.22
C ASN A 302 -21.73 -8.67 -9.67
N GLY A 303 -21.42 -7.87 -8.69
CA GLY A 303 -20.10 -7.84 -8.06
C GLY A 303 -18.95 -7.31 -8.93
N HIS A 304 -19.22 -6.69 -10.06
CA HIS A 304 -18.17 -6.19 -10.95
C HIS A 304 -17.40 -5.02 -10.32
N LEU A 305 -16.07 -5.13 -10.37
CA LEU A 305 -15.13 -4.02 -10.24
C LEU A 305 -14.95 -3.45 -11.65
N MET A 306 -15.50 -2.28 -11.90
CA MET A 306 -15.48 -1.66 -13.23
C MET A 306 -14.44 -0.54 -13.25
N LEU A 307 -13.34 -0.81 -13.92
CA LEU A 307 -12.21 0.11 -14.02
C LEU A 307 -12.32 1.00 -15.24
N MET A 308 -12.02 2.26 -15.06
CA MET A 308 -11.82 3.28 -16.10
C MET A 308 -10.63 4.17 -15.70
N HIS A 309 -10.10 4.93 -16.65
CA HIS A 309 -9.00 5.85 -16.37
C HIS A 309 -9.53 7.22 -15.95
N PHE A 310 -8.89 7.82 -14.94
CA PHE A 310 -9.23 9.14 -14.43
C PHE A 310 -8.79 10.27 -15.37
N GLY A 311 -7.74 10.00 -16.13
CA GLY A 311 -7.28 10.84 -17.22
C GLY A 311 -6.84 9.98 -18.40
N THR A 312 -6.87 10.50 -19.60
CA THR A 312 -6.52 9.77 -20.82
C THR A 312 -5.68 10.63 -21.77
N ASP A 313 -4.96 9.99 -22.67
CA ASP A 313 -4.12 10.65 -23.67
C ASP A 313 -4.91 11.71 -24.47
N ASP A 314 -4.30 12.83 -24.79
CA ASP A 314 -4.91 13.96 -25.50
C ASP A 314 -5.35 13.56 -26.93
N ARG A 315 -4.70 12.55 -27.52
CA ARG A 315 -5.08 11.98 -28.83
C ARG A 315 -6.44 11.26 -28.79
N ARG A 316 -6.90 10.87 -27.58
CA ARG A 316 -8.24 10.36 -27.42
C ARG A 316 -9.23 11.51 -27.23
N THR A 317 -9.99 11.84 -28.27
CA THR A 317 -10.97 12.93 -28.25
C THR A 317 -12.34 12.49 -27.76
N ASP A 318 -12.69 11.21 -27.88
CA ASP A 318 -13.95 10.66 -27.39
C ASP A 318 -13.77 10.10 -25.96
N LYS A 319 -13.70 10.97 -24.98
CA LYS A 319 -13.48 10.62 -23.58
C LYS A 319 -14.73 9.96 -22.97
N PHE A 320 -14.59 8.75 -22.38
CA PHE A 320 -15.73 8.00 -21.83
C PHE A 320 -16.46 8.76 -20.71
N TYR A 321 -15.73 9.48 -19.88
CA TYR A 321 -16.30 10.30 -18.81
C TYR A 321 -17.12 11.50 -19.33
N ASN A 322 -16.97 11.92 -20.59
CA ASN A 322 -17.74 12.98 -21.20
C ASN A 322 -19.10 12.45 -21.73
N GLY A 323 -20.00 12.07 -20.81
CA GLY A 323 -21.37 11.66 -21.12
C GLY A 323 -21.63 10.16 -21.06
N TYR A 324 -20.72 9.29 -21.50
CA TYR A 324 -20.94 7.85 -21.44
C TYR A 324 -20.94 7.29 -20.03
N LEU A 325 -20.13 7.84 -19.11
CA LEU A 325 -20.14 7.48 -17.69
C LEU A 325 -21.53 7.75 -17.09
N ASP A 326 -22.08 8.95 -17.28
CA ASP A 326 -23.42 9.32 -16.80
C ASP A 326 -24.51 8.41 -17.41
N LYS A 327 -24.43 8.16 -18.70
CA LYS A 327 -25.36 7.28 -19.42
C LYS A 327 -25.31 5.85 -18.89
N MET A 328 -24.12 5.32 -18.67
CA MET A 328 -23.90 3.98 -18.13
C MET A 328 -24.50 3.84 -16.72
N ILE A 329 -24.17 4.76 -15.82
CA ILE A 329 -24.71 4.77 -14.46
C ILE A 329 -26.24 4.80 -14.47
N LYS A 330 -26.83 5.72 -15.22
CA LYS A 330 -28.31 5.80 -15.36
C LYS A 330 -28.94 4.51 -15.87
N THR A 331 -28.31 3.90 -16.85
CA THR A 331 -28.86 2.66 -17.45
C THR A 331 -28.76 1.50 -16.46
N LEU A 332 -27.63 1.35 -15.78
CA LEU A 332 -27.43 0.26 -14.82
C LEU A 332 -28.31 0.43 -13.57
N LYS A 333 -28.49 1.67 -13.07
CA LYS A 333 -29.44 1.95 -11.98
C LYS A 333 -30.87 1.57 -12.37
N ARG A 334 -31.31 1.89 -13.58
CA ARG A 334 -32.67 1.48 -14.09
C ARG A 334 -32.82 -0.04 -14.20
N LYS A 335 -31.70 -0.76 -14.39
CA LYS A 335 -31.66 -2.21 -14.40
C LYS A 335 -31.58 -2.82 -12.97
N GLY A 336 -31.57 -1.98 -11.94
CA GLY A 336 -31.59 -2.38 -10.54
C GLY A 336 -30.22 -2.62 -9.91
N TYR A 337 -29.14 -2.16 -10.54
CA TYR A 337 -27.81 -2.19 -9.92
C TYR A 337 -27.67 -1.07 -8.90
N THR A 338 -27.04 -1.38 -7.76
CA THR A 338 -26.54 -0.41 -6.80
C THR A 338 -25.03 -0.23 -7.00
N PHE A 339 -24.55 0.98 -6.78
CA PHE A 339 -23.13 1.29 -6.81
C PHE A 339 -22.63 1.41 -5.37
N VAL A 340 -21.63 0.61 -5.02
CA VAL A 340 -21.10 0.51 -3.66
C VAL A 340 -19.65 0.98 -3.58
N PRO A 341 -19.23 1.60 -2.46
CA PRO A 341 -17.85 2.00 -2.24
C PRO A 341 -16.90 0.80 -2.19
N VAL A 342 -15.62 1.02 -2.52
CA VAL A 342 -14.57 -0.01 -2.47
C VAL A 342 -14.53 -0.73 -1.11
N ARG A 343 -14.55 0.02 0.01
CA ARG A 343 -14.49 -0.56 1.35
C ARG A 343 -15.60 -1.58 1.59
N GLU A 344 -16.83 -1.20 1.27
CA GLU A 344 -18.00 -2.10 1.42
C GLU A 344 -17.89 -3.31 0.47
N ALA A 345 -17.49 -3.06 -0.78
CA ALA A 345 -17.43 -4.09 -1.80
C ALA A 345 -16.44 -5.21 -1.50
N VAL A 346 -15.23 -4.84 -1.05
CA VAL A 346 -14.15 -5.81 -0.78
C VAL A 346 -14.09 -6.27 0.68
N GLY A 347 -14.82 -5.61 1.58
CA GLY A 347 -14.94 -6.01 2.99
C GLY A 347 -13.80 -5.53 3.88
N ILE A 348 -13.34 -4.28 3.71
CA ILE A 348 -12.27 -3.64 4.50
C ILE A 348 -12.78 -2.45 5.31
#